data_bf9a1f81c2f7d52a044b71acf5d9ccd4
#
_entry.id   bf9a1f81c2f7d52a044b71acf5d9ccd4
#
_cell.length_a   1.000
_cell.length_b   1.000
_cell.length_c   1.000
_cell.angle_alpha   90.00
_cell.angle_beta   90.00
_cell.angle_gamma   90.00
#
_symmetry.space_group_name_H-M   'P 1'
#
loop_
_entity.id
_entity.type
_entity.pdbx_description
1 polymer ?
#
loop_
_entity_poly.entity_id
_entity_poly.type
_entity_poly.pdbx_seq_one_letter_code
_entity_poly.pdbx_strand_id
1 'polypeptide(L)'
;MTFERDLYDEAYWKGLHPHHWFKNPPRKYAERDRDVLHVVAPKREDLVLELGSARGDVTFLLARHARLVVGVDAAPEAIAMAEAARARLGIANVRWLEADVAALAPVEDGSIDAVAAIDLVEHIDDPTLAAMLRECRRVLKPGGRLGIYTPDRAHYVERMKAHDFLLKQFPQHIAVRRVAEYRRFLAESGFTLELETWSVSPFPLVRWVEKALSPLPVVGPTFRYRILIRAVRS
;
A
#
# COMPACT_ATOMS: atom_id res chain seq x y z
N MET A 1 3.45 2.79 19.78
CA MET A 1 2.03 2.35 19.86
C MET A 1 2.02 0.89 19.44
N THR A 2 1.55 0.00 20.26
CA THR A 2 1.44 -1.41 19.92
C THR A 2 0.43 -1.56 18.79
N PHE A 3 0.78 -2.28 17.73
CA PHE A 3 -0.14 -2.76 16.71
C PHE A 3 -1.37 -3.35 17.42
N GLU A 4 -2.55 -2.81 17.17
CA GLU A 4 -3.78 -3.27 17.80
C GLU A 4 -4.22 -4.59 17.13
N ARG A 5 -3.60 -5.70 17.57
CA ARG A 5 -3.87 -7.05 17.05
C ARG A 5 -5.35 -7.41 17.05
N ASP A 6 -6.10 -6.91 18.03
CA ASP A 6 -7.52 -7.19 18.18
C ASP A 6 -8.39 -6.66 17.02
N LEU A 7 -7.92 -5.67 16.26
CA LEU A 7 -8.61 -5.16 15.07
C LEU A 7 -8.41 -6.05 13.83
N TYR A 8 -7.47 -7.00 13.88
CA TYR A 8 -7.07 -7.87 12.78
C TYR A 8 -7.19 -9.34 13.14
N ASP A 9 -8.25 -9.68 13.86
CA ASP A 9 -8.57 -11.03 14.30
C ASP A 9 -9.01 -11.95 13.14
N GLU A 10 -9.27 -13.22 13.47
CA GLU A 10 -9.73 -14.21 12.49
C GLU A 10 -11.05 -13.79 11.80
N ALA A 11 -11.93 -13.07 12.51
CA ALA A 11 -13.18 -12.56 11.94
C ALA A 11 -12.92 -11.45 10.91
N TYR A 12 -11.95 -10.57 11.15
CA TYR A 12 -11.47 -9.58 10.18
C TYR A 12 -10.95 -10.27 8.93
N TRP A 13 -10.05 -11.25 9.08
CA TRP A 13 -9.46 -11.97 7.96
C TRP A 13 -10.48 -12.83 7.21
N LYS A 14 -11.45 -13.43 7.92
CA LYS A 14 -12.60 -14.12 7.30
C LYS A 14 -13.57 -13.14 6.65
N GLY A 15 -13.75 -11.95 7.21
CA GLY A 15 -14.62 -10.90 6.67
C GLY A 15 -14.05 -10.18 5.45
N LEU A 16 -12.73 -10.06 5.34
CA LEU A 16 -12.02 -9.64 4.11
C LEU A 16 -12.11 -10.72 3.01
N HIS A 17 -13.13 -11.50 3.08
CA HIS A 17 -13.41 -12.66 2.25
C HIS A 17 -12.91 -12.61 0.80
N PRO A 18 -12.59 -13.81 0.26
CA PRO A 18 -12.54 -14.09 -1.18
C PRO A 18 -13.76 -13.52 -1.93
N HIS A 19 -14.92 -13.36 -1.27
CA HIS A 19 -16.08 -12.70 -1.82
C HIS A 19 -15.91 -11.21 -2.18
N HIS A 20 -15.01 -10.48 -1.55
CA HIS A 20 -14.67 -9.13 -2.04
C HIS A 20 -13.99 -9.21 -3.42
N TRP A 21 -13.13 -10.19 -3.64
CA TRP A 21 -12.53 -10.46 -4.94
C TRP A 21 -13.57 -10.95 -5.96
N PHE A 22 -14.51 -11.80 -5.55
CA PHE A 22 -15.55 -12.33 -6.43
C PHE A 22 -16.73 -11.36 -6.68
N LYS A 23 -16.99 -10.44 -5.76
CA LYS A 23 -18.06 -9.42 -5.91
C LYS A 23 -17.63 -8.17 -6.66
N ASN A 24 -16.33 -7.92 -6.79
CA ASN A 24 -15.83 -6.79 -7.54
C ASN A 24 -15.46 -7.23 -8.97
N PRO A 25 -15.83 -6.44 -9.99
CA PRO A 25 -15.55 -6.83 -11.36
C PRO A 25 -14.04 -6.98 -11.59
N PRO A 26 -13.61 -7.94 -12.41
CA PRO A 26 -12.19 -8.18 -12.74
C PRO A 26 -11.44 -6.91 -13.16
N ARG A 27 -12.15 -5.95 -13.74
CA ARG A 27 -11.63 -4.66 -14.18
C ARG A 27 -11.09 -3.80 -13.02
N LYS A 28 -11.73 -3.84 -11.85
CA LYS A 28 -11.29 -3.05 -10.68
C LYS A 28 -9.91 -3.50 -10.21
N TYR A 29 -9.68 -4.80 -10.17
CA TYR A 29 -8.38 -5.35 -9.76
C TYR A 29 -7.32 -5.10 -10.81
N ALA A 30 -7.63 -5.27 -12.09
CA ALA A 30 -6.70 -4.99 -13.17
C ALA A 30 -6.24 -3.53 -13.20
N GLU A 31 -7.06 -2.59 -12.79
CA GLU A 31 -6.68 -1.17 -12.67
C GLU A 31 -5.79 -0.93 -11.44
N ARG A 32 -6.17 -1.48 -10.28
CA ARG A 32 -5.34 -1.45 -9.06
C ARG A 32 -3.98 -2.11 -9.30
N ASP A 33 -3.96 -3.28 -9.92
CA ASP A 33 -2.72 -4.00 -10.21
C ASP A 33 -1.79 -3.17 -11.12
N ARG A 34 -2.33 -2.50 -12.14
CA ARG A 34 -1.55 -1.57 -12.97
C ARG A 34 -1.00 -0.39 -12.18
N ASP A 35 -1.82 0.21 -11.30
CA ASP A 35 -1.40 1.32 -10.46
C ASP A 35 -0.29 0.88 -9.48
N VAL A 36 -0.43 -0.30 -8.87
CA VAL A 36 0.60 -0.89 -8.00
C VAL A 36 1.89 -1.14 -8.77
N LEU A 37 1.83 -1.79 -9.94
CA LEU A 37 3.01 -2.03 -10.77
C LEU A 37 3.62 -0.72 -11.27
N HIS A 38 2.80 0.29 -11.56
CA HIS A 38 3.30 1.60 -11.96
C HIS A 38 4.03 2.31 -10.82
N VAL A 39 3.49 2.29 -9.59
CA VAL A 39 4.10 3.02 -8.47
C VAL A 39 5.32 2.30 -7.90
N VAL A 40 5.31 0.97 -7.79
CA VAL A 40 6.43 0.17 -7.29
C VAL A 40 7.53 0.03 -8.36
N ALA A 41 7.15 -0.05 -9.63
CA ALA A 41 8.02 -0.24 -10.79
C ALA A 41 9.02 -1.40 -10.59
N PRO A 42 8.55 -2.62 -10.26
CA PRO A 42 9.44 -3.75 -9.99
C PRO A 42 10.18 -4.17 -11.26
N LYS A 43 11.44 -4.60 -11.10
CA LYS A 43 12.26 -5.14 -12.19
C LYS A 43 12.54 -6.61 -11.94
N ARG A 44 12.83 -7.37 -12.98
CA ARG A 44 13.04 -8.84 -12.91
C ARG A 44 14.17 -9.25 -11.98
N GLU A 45 15.17 -8.41 -11.82
CA GLU A 45 16.33 -8.61 -10.94
C GLU A 45 16.10 -8.18 -9.50
N ASP A 46 15.04 -7.44 -9.20
CA ASP A 46 14.81 -6.81 -7.90
C ASP A 46 14.53 -7.83 -6.78
N LEU A 47 15.04 -7.52 -5.61
CA LEU A 47 14.54 -7.98 -4.32
C LEU A 47 13.54 -6.92 -3.81
N VAL A 48 12.28 -7.30 -3.74
CA VAL A 48 11.19 -6.40 -3.33
C VAL A 48 10.73 -6.74 -1.93
N LEU A 49 10.53 -5.72 -1.09
CA LEU A 49 9.91 -5.85 0.23
C LEU A 49 8.50 -5.24 0.17
N GLU A 50 7.47 -6.01 0.49
CA GLU A 50 6.11 -5.51 0.64
C GLU A 50 5.78 -5.38 2.13
N LEU A 51 5.40 -4.18 2.56
CA LEU A 51 4.99 -3.87 3.93
C LEU A 51 3.47 -3.96 4.07
N GLY A 52 3.00 -4.66 5.10
CA GLY A 52 1.58 -4.94 5.30
C GLY A 52 1.06 -5.91 4.25
N SER A 53 1.76 -7.03 4.06
CA SER A 53 1.47 -7.98 2.96
C SER A 53 0.14 -8.73 3.11
N ALA A 54 -0.46 -8.70 4.29
CA ALA A 54 -1.72 -9.38 4.57
C ALA A 54 -1.71 -10.84 4.05
N ARG A 55 -2.68 -11.20 3.21
CA ARG A 55 -2.80 -12.54 2.61
C ARG A 55 -1.96 -12.75 1.35
N GLY A 56 -1.08 -11.81 1.00
CA GLY A 56 -0.13 -11.93 -0.08
C GLY A 56 -0.64 -11.56 -1.48
N ASP A 57 -1.81 -10.94 -1.61
CA ASP A 57 -2.38 -10.63 -2.92
C ASP A 57 -1.45 -9.76 -3.79
N VAL A 58 -0.89 -8.68 -3.20
CA VAL A 58 0.07 -7.80 -3.88
C VAL A 58 1.45 -8.46 -3.96
N THR A 59 1.86 -9.23 -2.94
CA THR A 59 3.09 -10.02 -2.97
C THR A 59 3.14 -10.92 -4.20
N PHE A 60 2.04 -11.65 -4.48
CA PHE A 60 1.95 -12.54 -5.64
C PHE A 60 1.93 -11.78 -6.97
N LEU A 61 1.30 -10.60 -7.00
CA LEU A 61 1.37 -9.72 -8.17
C LEU A 61 2.82 -9.30 -8.44
N LEU A 62 3.53 -8.79 -7.44
CA LEU A 62 4.92 -8.34 -7.56
C LEU A 62 5.87 -9.48 -7.91
N ALA A 63 5.64 -10.69 -7.39
CA ALA A 63 6.46 -11.88 -7.67
C ALA A 63 6.52 -12.27 -9.16
N ARG A 64 5.53 -11.86 -9.96
CA ARG A 64 5.55 -12.06 -11.42
C ARG A 64 6.55 -11.16 -12.13
N HIS A 65 7.01 -10.11 -11.46
CA HIS A 65 7.82 -9.03 -12.04
C HIS A 65 9.18 -8.83 -11.33
N ALA A 66 9.44 -9.56 -10.24
CA ALA A 66 10.64 -9.45 -9.43
C ALA A 66 11.38 -10.80 -9.29
N ARG A 67 12.65 -10.76 -8.93
CA ARG A 67 13.45 -11.95 -8.63
C ARG A 67 12.96 -12.66 -7.36
N LEU A 68 12.68 -11.89 -6.33
CA LEU A 68 12.18 -12.36 -5.04
C LEU A 68 11.34 -11.26 -4.39
N VAL A 69 10.22 -11.64 -3.78
CA VAL A 69 9.42 -10.74 -2.95
C VAL A 69 9.38 -11.27 -1.53
N VAL A 70 9.63 -10.38 -0.56
CA VAL A 70 9.45 -10.67 0.85
C VAL A 70 8.24 -9.87 1.34
N GLY A 71 7.17 -10.57 1.71
CA GLY A 71 5.99 -9.97 2.33
C GLY A 71 6.20 -9.85 3.83
N VAL A 72 6.00 -8.66 4.37
CA VAL A 72 6.10 -8.35 5.81
C VAL A 72 4.73 -8.06 6.36
N ASP A 73 4.36 -8.74 7.43
CA ASP A 73 3.14 -8.43 8.19
C ASP A 73 3.37 -8.70 9.69
N ALA A 74 2.66 -7.97 10.54
CA ALA A 74 2.73 -8.17 11.99
C ALA A 74 1.72 -9.22 12.50
N ALA A 75 0.79 -9.66 11.64
CA ALA A 75 -0.25 -10.64 11.97
C ALA A 75 0.18 -12.04 11.52
N PRO A 76 0.55 -12.97 12.44
CA PRO A 76 0.94 -14.33 12.07
C PRO A 76 -0.18 -15.09 11.36
N GLU A 77 -1.45 -14.80 11.65
CA GLU A 77 -2.60 -15.39 10.98
C GLU A 77 -2.65 -15.00 9.49
N ALA A 78 -2.34 -13.75 9.16
CA ALA A 78 -2.26 -13.28 7.78
C ALA A 78 -1.14 -14.01 7.02
N ILE A 79 0.03 -14.12 7.64
CA ILE A 79 1.19 -14.84 7.09
C ILE A 79 0.87 -16.31 6.86
N ALA A 80 0.21 -16.97 7.81
CA ALA A 80 -0.19 -18.38 7.65
C ALA A 80 -1.15 -18.56 6.46
N MET A 81 -2.10 -17.66 6.28
CA MET A 81 -3.02 -17.67 5.13
C MET A 81 -2.29 -17.42 3.80
N ALA A 82 -1.34 -16.47 3.80
CA ALA A 82 -0.52 -16.15 2.64
C ALA A 82 0.39 -17.34 2.24
N GLU A 83 1.00 -18.02 3.21
CA GLU A 83 1.81 -19.21 2.97
C GLU A 83 0.99 -20.37 2.39
N ALA A 84 -0.20 -20.62 2.93
CA ALA A 84 -1.10 -21.62 2.39
C ALA A 84 -1.51 -21.30 0.95
N ALA A 85 -1.76 -20.03 0.62
CA ALA A 85 -2.05 -19.58 -0.73
C ALA A 85 -0.83 -19.75 -1.65
N ARG A 86 0.38 -19.37 -1.19
CA ARG A 86 1.65 -19.53 -1.92
C ARG A 86 1.88 -21.01 -2.32
N ALA A 87 1.71 -21.92 -1.35
CA ALA A 87 1.89 -23.35 -1.56
C ALA A 87 0.90 -23.89 -2.60
N ARG A 88 -0.38 -23.52 -2.49
CA ARG A 88 -1.44 -23.92 -3.43
C ARG A 88 -1.18 -23.41 -4.85
N LEU A 89 -0.64 -22.20 -4.98
CA LEU A 89 -0.35 -21.56 -6.28
C LEU A 89 1.02 -21.99 -6.86
N GLY A 90 1.84 -22.71 -6.11
CA GLY A 90 3.17 -23.15 -6.54
C GLY A 90 4.17 -22.00 -6.76
N ILE A 91 4.03 -20.88 -6.03
CA ILE A 91 4.88 -19.70 -6.20
C ILE A 91 6.19 -19.90 -5.41
N ALA A 92 7.32 -19.92 -6.12
CA ALA A 92 8.61 -20.24 -5.52
C ALA A 92 9.39 -19.01 -5.01
N ASN A 93 9.19 -17.84 -5.63
CA ASN A 93 9.96 -16.62 -5.39
C ASN A 93 9.26 -15.65 -4.43
N VAL A 94 8.65 -16.20 -3.37
CA VAL A 94 8.04 -15.43 -2.28
C VAL A 94 8.55 -15.96 -0.95
N ARG A 95 8.79 -15.07 0.00
CA ARG A 95 9.09 -15.36 1.41
C ARG A 95 8.23 -14.46 2.29
N TRP A 96 8.08 -14.83 3.55
CA TRP A 96 7.33 -14.08 4.54
C TRP A 96 8.22 -13.73 5.73
N LEU A 97 7.98 -12.57 6.30
CA LEU A 97 8.63 -12.08 7.51
C LEU A 97 7.55 -11.54 8.45
N GLU A 98 7.42 -12.15 9.63
CA GLU A 98 6.64 -11.59 10.71
C GLU A 98 7.43 -10.48 11.39
N ALA A 99 7.04 -9.23 11.17
CA ALA A 99 7.69 -8.06 11.75
C ALA A 99 6.77 -6.85 11.77
N ASP A 100 7.07 -5.90 12.67
CA ASP A 100 6.49 -4.56 12.65
C ASP A 100 7.17 -3.75 11.51
N VAL A 101 6.37 -3.07 10.71
CA VAL A 101 6.87 -2.22 9.61
C VAL A 101 7.76 -1.06 10.10
N ALA A 102 7.63 -0.69 11.37
CA ALA A 102 8.47 0.30 12.04
C ALA A 102 9.78 -0.28 12.60
N ALA A 103 10.00 -1.61 12.52
CA ALA A 103 11.15 -2.31 13.07
C ALA A 103 11.53 -3.52 12.21
N LEU A 104 12.19 -3.29 11.08
CA LEU A 104 12.59 -4.31 10.11
C LEU A 104 13.97 -4.91 10.44
N ALA A 105 14.26 -5.15 11.72
CA ALA A 105 15.57 -5.60 12.20
C ALA A 105 16.15 -6.84 11.47
N PRO A 106 15.35 -7.84 11.03
CA PRO A 106 15.88 -8.97 10.27
C PRO A 106 16.31 -8.64 8.84
N VAL A 107 15.97 -7.45 8.31
CA VAL A 107 16.32 -7.04 6.95
C VAL A 107 17.63 -6.23 6.99
N GLU A 108 18.62 -6.67 6.22
CA GLU A 108 19.93 -6.03 6.15
C GLU A 108 19.87 -4.62 5.52
N ASP A 109 20.75 -3.74 5.99
CA ASP A 109 20.91 -2.39 5.45
C ASP A 109 21.28 -2.44 3.96
N GLY A 110 20.62 -1.62 3.15
CA GLY A 110 20.95 -1.47 1.74
C GLY A 110 20.83 -2.75 0.92
N SER A 111 19.95 -3.67 1.31
CA SER A 111 19.78 -4.97 0.63
C SER A 111 18.61 -4.97 -0.38
N ILE A 112 17.65 -4.08 -0.22
CA ILE A 112 16.37 -4.07 -0.95
C ILE A 112 16.43 -3.10 -2.15
N ASP A 113 15.92 -3.54 -3.30
CA ASP A 113 15.85 -2.72 -4.52
C ASP A 113 14.58 -1.87 -4.57
N ALA A 114 13.45 -2.41 -4.08
CA ALA A 114 12.19 -1.68 -4.02
C ALA A 114 11.36 -2.08 -2.79
N VAL A 115 10.69 -1.10 -2.18
CA VAL A 115 9.71 -1.30 -1.10
C VAL A 115 8.33 -0.92 -1.61
N ALA A 116 7.33 -1.72 -1.31
CA ALA A 116 5.92 -1.48 -1.60
C ALA A 116 5.13 -1.29 -0.29
N ALA A 117 4.40 -0.18 -0.17
CA ALA A 117 3.46 0.09 0.92
C ALA A 117 2.08 0.40 0.30
N ILE A 118 1.28 -0.66 0.11
CA ILE A 118 0.05 -0.64 -0.66
C ILE A 118 -1.15 -0.83 0.27
N ASP A 119 -2.02 0.17 0.35
CA ASP A 119 -3.17 0.18 1.28
C ASP A 119 -2.72 -0.12 2.75
N LEU A 120 -1.58 0.45 3.17
CA LEU A 120 -0.98 0.27 4.49
C LEU A 120 -0.96 1.58 5.30
N VAL A 121 -0.48 2.66 4.69
CA VAL A 121 -0.11 3.87 5.44
C VAL A 121 -1.30 4.62 6.04
N GLU A 122 -2.53 4.32 5.63
CA GLU A 122 -3.77 4.78 6.26
C GLU A 122 -4.11 4.06 7.57
N HIS A 123 -3.46 2.93 7.84
CA HIS A 123 -3.65 2.09 9.02
C HIS A 123 -2.64 2.37 10.14
N ILE A 124 -1.69 3.27 9.93
CA ILE A 124 -0.64 3.59 10.91
C ILE A 124 -0.61 5.09 11.23
N ASP A 125 -0.36 5.40 12.50
CA ASP A 125 -0.25 6.78 12.97
C ASP A 125 1.04 7.50 12.46
N ASP A 126 1.15 8.79 12.73
CA ASP A 126 2.29 9.59 12.25
C ASP A 126 3.64 9.15 12.82
N PRO A 127 3.77 8.81 14.12
CA PRO A 127 5.03 8.27 14.65
C PRO A 127 5.44 6.96 14.00
N THR A 128 4.50 6.05 13.78
CA THR A 128 4.75 4.77 13.11
C THR A 128 5.12 4.96 11.65
N LEU A 129 4.45 5.87 10.93
CA LEU A 129 4.81 6.22 9.55
C LEU A 129 6.24 6.77 9.46
N ALA A 130 6.61 7.67 10.37
CA ALA A 130 7.97 8.21 10.40
C ALA A 130 9.03 7.13 10.70
N ALA A 131 8.73 6.18 11.60
CA ALA A 131 9.60 5.04 11.89
C ALA A 131 9.71 4.09 10.70
N MET A 132 8.60 3.73 10.06
CA MET A 132 8.55 2.93 8.85
C MET A 132 9.39 3.54 7.73
N LEU A 133 9.29 4.84 7.50
CA LEU A 133 10.07 5.52 6.46
C LEU A 133 11.58 5.51 6.76
N ARG A 134 11.99 5.63 8.04
CA ARG A 134 13.40 5.47 8.43
C ARG A 134 13.89 4.05 8.15
N GLU A 135 13.09 3.03 8.48
CA GLU A 135 13.42 1.63 8.17
C GLU A 135 13.46 1.38 6.66
N CYS A 136 12.49 1.89 5.89
CA CYS A 136 12.53 1.83 4.43
C CYS A 136 13.83 2.43 3.87
N ARG A 137 14.24 3.60 4.39
CA ARG A 137 15.49 4.22 3.98
C ARG A 137 16.72 3.38 4.36
N ARG A 138 16.72 2.76 5.54
CA ARG A 138 17.82 1.89 5.99
C ARG A 138 17.98 0.67 5.06
N VAL A 139 16.87 -0.03 4.79
CA VAL A 139 16.93 -1.31 4.04
C VAL A 139 17.07 -1.12 2.53
N LEU A 140 16.58 -0.02 1.96
CA LEU A 140 16.73 0.26 0.53
C LEU A 140 18.20 0.51 0.17
N LYS A 141 18.63 0.03 -0.98
CA LYS A 141 19.90 0.42 -1.62
C LYS A 141 19.90 1.92 -1.96
N PRO A 142 21.06 2.58 -2.09
CA PRO A 142 21.13 3.89 -2.73
C PRO A 142 20.45 3.83 -4.10
N GLY A 143 19.55 4.79 -4.38
CA GLY A 143 18.72 4.76 -5.59
C GLY A 143 17.57 3.74 -5.58
N GLY A 144 17.38 3.02 -4.49
CA GLY A 144 16.24 2.12 -4.28
C GLY A 144 14.93 2.88 -4.16
N ARG A 145 13.82 2.23 -4.51
CA ARG A 145 12.51 2.86 -4.69
C ARG A 145 11.52 2.48 -3.58
N LEU A 146 10.75 3.45 -3.12
CA LEU A 146 9.58 3.25 -2.25
C LEU A 146 8.32 3.62 -3.04
N GLY A 147 7.42 2.67 -3.23
CA GLY A 147 6.10 2.87 -3.82
C GLY A 147 5.01 2.88 -2.76
N ILE A 148 4.21 3.94 -2.71
CA ILE A 148 3.05 4.09 -1.80
C ILE A 148 1.78 4.22 -2.64
N TYR A 149 0.76 3.43 -2.31
CA TYR A 149 -0.58 3.53 -2.87
C TYR A 149 -1.59 3.57 -1.72
N THR A 150 -2.39 4.66 -1.62
CA THR A 150 -3.24 4.91 -0.45
C THR A 150 -4.41 5.83 -0.79
N PRO A 151 -5.53 5.86 -0.01
CA PRO A 151 -6.59 6.85 -0.20
C PRO A 151 -6.12 8.28 0.03
N ASP A 152 -6.73 9.24 -0.68
CA ASP A 152 -6.53 10.68 -0.42
C ASP A 152 -7.63 11.22 0.48
N ARG A 153 -7.27 11.80 1.64
CA ARG A 153 -8.22 12.48 2.54
C ARG A 153 -9.00 13.61 1.86
N ALA A 154 -8.47 14.20 0.79
CA ALA A 154 -9.15 15.23 0.04
C ALA A 154 -10.31 14.69 -0.81
N HIS A 155 -10.30 13.40 -1.16
CA HIS A 155 -11.32 12.78 -1.99
C HIS A 155 -12.70 12.84 -1.35
N TYR A 156 -13.74 13.13 -2.13
CA TYR A 156 -15.12 13.31 -1.62
C TYR A 156 -15.62 12.07 -0.85
N VAL A 157 -15.29 10.86 -1.28
CA VAL A 157 -15.65 9.61 -0.58
C VAL A 157 -15.04 9.56 0.82
N GLU A 158 -13.75 9.91 0.97
CA GLU A 158 -13.10 9.92 2.29
C GLU A 158 -13.67 11.04 3.18
N ARG A 159 -14.05 12.17 2.60
CA ARG A 159 -14.76 13.23 3.33
C ARG A 159 -16.15 12.80 3.77
N MET A 160 -16.89 12.08 2.93
CA MET A 160 -18.21 11.52 3.29
C MET A 160 -18.07 10.53 4.46
N LYS A 161 -17.10 9.65 4.42
CA LYS A 161 -16.79 8.70 5.49
C LYS A 161 -16.40 9.41 6.80
N ALA A 162 -15.56 10.44 6.73
CA ALA A 162 -15.11 11.20 7.90
C ALA A 162 -16.26 11.94 8.63
N HIS A 163 -17.38 12.17 7.96
CA HIS A 163 -18.58 12.80 8.52
C HIS A 163 -19.76 11.83 8.68
N ASP A 164 -19.54 10.51 8.55
CA ASP A 164 -20.58 9.47 8.57
C ASP A 164 -21.77 9.75 7.63
N PHE A 165 -21.50 10.50 6.55
CA PHE A 165 -22.51 10.87 5.58
C PHE A 165 -22.59 9.83 4.45
N LEU A 166 -23.66 9.03 4.44
CA LEU A 166 -23.94 7.93 3.50
C LEU A 166 -22.94 6.75 3.54
N LEU A 167 -21.71 6.97 3.99
CA LEU A 167 -20.65 5.96 4.09
C LEU A 167 -20.01 6.04 5.47
N LYS A 168 -19.75 4.88 6.08
CA LYS A 168 -19.01 4.79 7.34
C LYS A 168 -17.53 4.63 7.09
N GLN A 169 -16.71 5.24 7.95
CA GLN A 169 -15.27 5.02 7.93
C GLN A 169 -14.96 3.58 8.37
N PHE A 170 -13.94 2.99 7.77
CA PHE A 170 -13.37 1.75 8.25
C PHE A 170 -12.65 2.04 9.58
N PRO A 171 -12.95 1.31 10.67
CA PRO A 171 -12.29 1.55 11.96
C PRO A 171 -10.76 1.49 11.89
N GLN A 172 -10.22 0.66 10.98
CA GLN A 172 -8.81 0.48 10.76
C GLN A 172 -8.14 1.65 10.01
N HIS A 173 -8.90 2.53 9.34
CA HIS A 173 -8.35 3.72 8.66
C HIS A 173 -8.17 4.85 9.66
N ILE A 174 -7.16 4.74 10.52
CA ILE A 174 -6.91 5.68 11.62
C ILE A 174 -6.23 6.99 11.17
N ALA A 175 -5.59 6.99 9.98
CA ALA A 175 -4.75 8.10 9.54
C ALA A 175 -4.74 8.30 8.02
N VAL A 176 -5.90 8.47 7.42
CA VAL A 176 -5.97 8.88 6.00
C VAL A 176 -5.42 10.29 5.86
N ARG A 177 -4.37 10.49 5.04
CA ARG A 177 -3.63 11.76 4.91
C ARG A 177 -3.85 12.39 3.53
N ARG A 178 -3.48 13.68 3.42
CA ARG A 178 -3.37 14.37 2.13
C ARG A 178 -1.97 14.17 1.54
N VAL A 179 -1.85 14.29 0.23
CA VAL A 179 -0.57 14.17 -0.48
C VAL A 179 0.53 15.09 0.09
N ALA A 180 0.18 16.31 0.52
CA ALA A 180 1.14 17.25 1.10
C ALA A 180 1.80 16.75 2.40
N GLU A 181 1.07 15.96 3.19
CA GLU A 181 1.61 15.35 4.42
C GLU A 181 2.62 14.26 4.07
N TYR A 182 2.33 13.42 3.07
CA TYR A 182 3.29 12.41 2.58
C TYR A 182 4.56 13.05 2.02
N ARG A 183 4.45 14.15 1.24
CA ARG A 183 5.63 14.89 0.75
C ARG A 183 6.54 15.34 1.90
N ARG A 184 5.94 15.88 2.97
CA ARG A 184 6.70 16.30 4.15
C ARG A 184 7.40 15.12 4.81
N PHE A 185 6.70 14.04 5.13
CA PHE A 185 7.27 12.85 5.75
C PHE A 185 8.41 12.24 4.92
N LEU A 186 8.24 12.15 3.61
CA LEU A 186 9.27 11.64 2.71
C LEU A 186 10.51 12.52 2.71
N ALA A 187 10.35 13.85 2.61
CA ALA A 187 11.46 14.80 2.64
C ALA A 187 12.22 14.75 3.98
N GLU A 188 11.50 14.74 5.11
CA GLU A 188 12.07 14.61 6.46
C GLU A 188 12.81 13.28 6.67
N SER A 189 12.41 12.23 5.93
CA SER A 189 13.04 10.91 5.99
C SER A 189 14.16 10.71 4.95
N GLY A 190 14.54 11.76 4.19
CA GLY A 190 15.64 11.70 3.22
C GLY A 190 15.31 10.94 1.94
N PHE A 191 14.07 11.02 1.49
CA PHE A 191 13.63 10.54 0.19
C PHE A 191 13.45 11.69 -0.80
N THR A 192 13.81 11.44 -2.06
CA THR A 192 13.50 12.33 -3.18
C THR A 192 12.25 11.83 -3.91
N LEU A 193 11.27 12.70 -4.10
CA LEU A 193 10.04 12.38 -4.84
C LEU A 193 10.36 12.22 -6.33
N GLU A 194 10.06 11.06 -6.90
CA GLU A 194 10.24 10.76 -8.32
C GLU A 194 8.92 10.81 -9.10
N LEU A 195 7.85 10.29 -8.52
CA LEU A 195 6.52 10.24 -9.12
C LEU A 195 5.47 10.64 -8.09
N GLU A 196 4.56 11.50 -8.49
CA GLU A 196 3.32 11.76 -7.80
C GLU A 196 2.18 11.81 -8.81
N THR A 197 1.24 10.91 -8.67
CA THR A 197 0.06 10.85 -9.51
C THR A 197 -1.12 10.30 -8.72
N TRP A 198 -2.24 10.10 -9.37
CA TRP A 198 -3.45 9.59 -8.73
C TRP A 198 -4.22 8.67 -9.67
N SER A 199 -5.00 7.78 -9.09
CA SER A 199 -6.04 7.05 -9.80
C SER A 199 -7.41 7.68 -9.58
N VAL A 200 -8.35 7.25 -10.40
CA VAL A 200 -9.77 7.59 -10.30
C VAL A 200 -10.56 6.34 -9.92
N SER A 201 -11.76 6.55 -9.38
CA SER A 201 -12.65 5.49 -8.96
C SER A 201 -12.90 4.45 -10.07
N PRO A 202 -13.00 3.17 -9.72
CA PRO A 202 -13.33 2.09 -10.67
C PRO A 202 -14.80 2.12 -11.14
N PHE A 203 -15.66 2.93 -10.52
CA PHE A 203 -17.08 3.00 -10.87
C PHE A 203 -17.30 3.77 -12.17
N PRO A 204 -17.90 3.14 -13.22
CA PRO A 204 -17.90 3.70 -14.59
C PRO A 204 -18.46 5.12 -14.70
N LEU A 205 -19.61 5.40 -14.11
CA LEU A 205 -20.26 6.73 -14.20
C LEU A 205 -19.43 7.81 -13.49
N VAL A 206 -18.97 7.53 -12.28
CA VAL A 206 -18.19 8.47 -11.46
C VAL A 206 -16.83 8.71 -12.07
N ARG A 207 -16.22 7.68 -12.64
CA ARG A 207 -14.89 7.72 -13.26
C ARG A 207 -14.73 8.80 -14.34
N TRP A 208 -15.74 8.99 -15.19
CA TRP A 208 -15.67 10.02 -16.24
C TRP A 208 -15.62 11.43 -15.65
N VAL A 209 -16.42 11.67 -14.61
CA VAL A 209 -16.41 12.94 -13.88
C VAL A 209 -15.07 13.15 -13.20
N GLU A 210 -14.58 12.13 -12.48
CA GLU A 210 -13.27 12.20 -11.81
C GLU A 210 -12.13 12.42 -12.80
N LYS A 211 -12.11 11.73 -13.95
CA LYS A 211 -11.10 11.96 -15.00
C LYS A 211 -11.11 13.40 -15.52
N ALA A 212 -12.28 13.96 -15.70
CA ALA A 212 -12.42 15.34 -16.21
C ALA A 212 -11.99 16.37 -15.16
N LEU A 213 -12.29 16.14 -13.88
CA LEU A 213 -12.09 17.14 -12.82
C LEU A 213 -10.77 16.95 -12.06
N SER A 214 -10.24 15.74 -11.92
CA SER A 214 -9.03 15.46 -11.12
C SER A 214 -7.76 16.23 -11.56
N PRO A 215 -7.57 16.63 -12.84
CA PRO A 215 -6.41 17.44 -13.24
C PRO A 215 -6.53 18.92 -12.81
N LEU A 216 -7.70 19.40 -12.50
CA LEU A 216 -7.91 20.82 -12.18
C LEU A 216 -7.23 21.21 -10.88
N PRO A 217 -6.57 22.39 -10.78
CA PRO A 217 -5.74 22.74 -9.64
C PRO A 217 -6.52 22.91 -8.33
N VAL A 218 -7.71 23.47 -8.35
CA VAL A 218 -8.50 23.79 -7.15
C VAL A 218 -9.41 22.64 -6.73
N VAL A 219 -10.21 22.14 -7.65
CA VAL A 219 -11.21 21.09 -7.36
C VAL A 219 -10.65 19.68 -7.51
N GLY A 220 -9.59 19.52 -8.29
CA GLY A 220 -9.00 18.24 -8.64
C GLY A 220 -8.72 17.31 -7.45
N PRO A 221 -8.13 17.80 -6.35
CA PRO A 221 -7.89 16.94 -5.17
C PRO A 221 -9.14 16.23 -4.65
N THR A 222 -10.33 16.83 -4.78
CA THR A 222 -11.62 16.23 -4.39
C THR A 222 -11.99 15.02 -5.25
N PHE A 223 -11.38 14.85 -6.43
CA PHE A 223 -11.66 13.81 -7.41
C PHE A 223 -10.51 12.84 -7.64
N ARG A 224 -9.47 12.86 -6.78
CA ARG A 224 -8.33 11.96 -6.79
C ARG A 224 -8.57 10.82 -5.83
N TYR A 225 -8.98 9.65 -6.36
CA TYR A 225 -9.44 8.52 -5.54
C TYR A 225 -8.33 7.89 -4.70
N ARG A 226 -7.16 7.68 -5.30
CA ARG A 226 -5.97 7.14 -4.64
C ARG A 226 -4.76 7.99 -4.99
N ILE A 227 -3.85 8.15 -4.04
CA ILE A 227 -2.55 8.75 -4.25
C ILE A 227 -1.56 7.65 -4.61
N LEU A 228 -0.74 7.89 -5.62
CA LEU A 228 0.38 7.06 -6.03
C LEU A 228 1.66 7.89 -5.90
N ILE A 229 2.53 7.48 -5.01
CA ILE A 229 3.81 8.14 -4.75
C ILE A 229 4.93 7.14 -4.96
N ARG A 230 5.91 7.49 -5.80
CA ARG A 230 7.20 6.83 -5.82
C ARG A 230 8.26 7.80 -5.36
N ALA A 231 9.04 7.37 -4.39
CA ALA A 231 10.17 8.11 -3.87
C ALA A 231 11.43 7.27 -3.93
N VAL A 232 12.59 7.90 -4.05
CA VAL A 232 13.88 7.26 -4.21
C VAL A 232 14.75 7.59 -3.00
N ARG A 233 15.47 6.61 -2.48
CA ARG A 233 16.50 6.82 -1.47
C ARG A 233 17.65 7.63 -2.07
N SER A 234 17.80 8.85 -1.62
CA SER A 234 18.95 9.71 -1.92
C SER A 234 20.22 9.22 -1.25
#